data_61d560bcf242e9c2f3718daaf1003f88
#
_entry.id   61d560bcf242e9c2f3718daaf1003f88
#
_cell.length_a   1.000
_cell.length_b   1.000
_cell.length_c   1.000
_cell.angle_alpha   90.00
_cell.angle_beta   90.00
_cell.angle_gamma   90.00
#
_symmetry.space_group_name_H-M   'P 1'
#
loop_
_entity.id
_entity.type
_entity.pdbx_description
1 polymer ?
#
loop_
_entity_poly.entity_id
_entity_poly.type
_entity_poly.pdbx_seq_one_letter_code
_entity_poly.pdbx_strand_id
1 'polypeptide(L)'
;MSDPDAAPNAAQLAAAAYRTPAADEAFLMSDSMRGVRFLMEFAKADGILRDWGVASTIVVFGSSRVAEDGPPDHARWYAEARRFAELASREGGSLDGEGEPRRNVIATGGGPGIMAAANRGAVDAGAPSIGFNISLPGEQEPNAWSTPELTFRFHYFAMRKMHLAMRANALVVFPGGFGTMDELFEILTLRQTGKMKPVPVILVDEAYWKGLIRFETLLAHGFVSPGDLELMQFAVDGADAWRRLAPELAVRVGSAA
;
A
#
# COMPACT_ATOMS: atom_id res chain seq x y z
N MET A 1 42.99 -36.93 -2.44
CA MET A 1 43.70 -37.01 -1.16
C MET A 1 42.75 -36.51 -0.10
N SER A 2 42.22 -37.41 0.72
CA SER A 2 41.35 -37.03 1.85
C SER A 2 42.24 -36.41 2.95
N ASP A 3 41.78 -35.27 3.47
CA ASP A 3 42.41 -34.61 4.60
C ASP A 3 42.38 -35.56 5.82
N PRO A 4 43.56 -35.97 6.36
CA PRO A 4 43.60 -36.91 7.48
C PRO A 4 43.04 -36.35 8.80
N ASP A 5 42.82 -35.02 8.88
CA ASP A 5 42.23 -34.34 10.04
C ASP A 5 40.72 -34.04 9.89
N ALA A 6 40.09 -34.46 8.80
CA ALA A 6 38.64 -34.30 8.61
C ALA A 6 37.85 -35.16 9.59
N ALA A 7 36.84 -34.57 10.25
CA ALA A 7 35.98 -35.32 11.17
C ALA A 7 35.29 -36.47 10.44
N PRO A 8 35.11 -37.64 11.11
CA PRO A 8 34.56 -38.86 10.49
C PRO A 8 33.19 -38.68 9.80
N ASN A 9 32.46 -37.64 10.18
CA ASN A 9 31.12 -37.28 9.65
C ASN A 9 31.13 -36.01 8.78
N ALA A 10 32.30 -35.56 8.29
CA ALA A 10 32.41 -34.34 7.51
C ALA A 10 31.51 -34.35 6.26
N ALA A 11 31.36 -35.46 5.58
CA ALA A 11 30.50 -35.65 4.42
C ALA A 11 29.01 -35.46 4.77
N GLN A 12 28.58 -36.00 5.91
CA GLN A 12 27.21 -35.85 6.40
C GLN A 12 26.92 -34.41 6.79
N LEU A 13 27.83 -33.72 7.47
CA LEU A 13 27.70 -32.34 7.87
C LEU A 13 27.65 -31.40 6.65
N ALA A 14 28.33 -31.73 5.57
CA ALA A 14 28.33 -30.96 4.32
C ALA A 14 27.10 -31.21 3.43
N ALA A 15 26.37 -32.31 3.68
CA ALA A 15 25.25 -32.71 2.84
C ALA A 15 24.08 -31.70 2.94
N ALA A 16 23.47 -31.36 1.79
CA ALA A 16 22.30 -30.48 1.76
C ALA A 16 21.15 -31.03 2.64
N ALA A 17 20.95 -32.31 2.67
CA ALA A 17 19.94 -32.98 3.51
C ALA A 17 20.13 -32.74 5.01
N TYR A 18 21.31 -32.37 5.47
CA TYR A 18 21.59 -32.08 6.87
C TYR A 18 21.27 -30.65 7.29
N ARG A 19 20.97 -29.77 6.31
CA ARG A 19 20.54 -28.40 6.61
C ARG A 19 19.10 -28.40 7.13
N THR A 20 18.85 -27.64 8.19
CA THR A 20 17.46 -27.43 8.62
C THR A 20 16.70 -26.67 7.52
N PRO A 21 15.41 -26.98 7.26
CA PRO A 21 14.64 -26.32 6.20
C PRO A 21 14.64 -24.79 6.28
N ALA A 22 14.63 -24.21 7.47
CA ALA A 22 14.66 -22.77 7.67
C ALA A 22 16.00 -22.11 7.30
N ALA A 23 17.09 -22.88 7.27
CA ALA A 23 18.43 -22.42 6.89
C ALA A 23 18.84 -22.87 5.47
N ASP A 24 17.95 -23.54 4.75
CA ASP A 24 18.16 -23.97 3.36
C ASP A 24 17.44 -23.03 2.39
N GLU A 25 18.14 -21.97 1.98
CA GLU A 25 17.60 -20.98 1.06
C GLU A 25 17.20 -21.60 -0.29
N ALA A 26 18.00 -22.54 -0.82
CA ALA A 26 17.71 -23.21 -2.08
C ALA A 26 16.38 -24.00 -2.01
N PHE A 27 16.14 -24.68 -0.89
CA PHE A 27 14.87 -25.36 -0.62
C PHE A 27 13.73 -24.36 -0.50
N LEU A 28 13.89 -23.31 0.32
CA LEU A 28 12.87 -22.28 0.50
C LEU A 28 12.51 -21.56 -0.80
N MET A 29 13.46 -21.38 -1.72
CA MET A 29 13.24 -20.73 -3.02
C MET A 29 12.72 -21.68 -4.09
N SER A 30 12.61 -22.99 -3.82
CA SER A 30 12.06 -23.96 -4.77
C SER A 30 10.57 -23.72 -5.06
N ASP A 31 10.09 -24.25 -6.20
CA ASP A 31 8.69 -24.11 -6.61
C ASP A 31 7.72 -24.78 -5.62
N SER A 32 8.11 -25.90 -5.01
CA SER A 32 7.30 -26.60 -4.01
C SER A 32 7.02 -25.75 -2.75
N MET A 33 7.90 -24.77 -2.46
CA MET A 33 7.80 -23.91 -1.28
C MET A 33 7.09 -22.58 -1.55
N ARG A 34 6.49 -22.39 -2.73
CA ARG A 34 5.80 -21.13 -3.09
C ARG A 34 4.70 -20.75 -2.09
N GLY A 35 3.87 -21.69 -1.66
CA GLY A 35 2.82 -21.43 -0.67
C GLY A 35 3.36 -21.01 0.70
N VAL A 36 4.49 -21.60 1.10
CA VAL A 36 5.17 -21.20 2.35
C VAL A 36 5.72 -19.77 2.23
N ARG A 37 6.30 -19.40 1.10
CA ARG A 37 6.74 -18.02 0.87
C ARG A 37 5.60 -17.00 0.91
N PHE A 38 4.41 -17.34 0.40
CA PHE A 38 3.22 -16.49 0.58
C PHE A 38 2.89 -16.27 2.05
N LEU A 39 2.90 -17.35 2.85
CA LEU A 39 2.66 -17.26 4.28
C LEU A 39 3.74 -16.44 5.00
N MET A 40 5.01 -16.58 4.60
CA MET A 40 6.11 -15.80 5.18
C MET A 40 5.97 -14.30 4.88
N GLU A 41 5.63 -13.92 3.64
CA GLU A 41 5.40 -12.51 3.29
C GLU A 41 4.20 -11.92 4.03
N PHE A 42 3.11 -12.70 4.15
CA PHE A 42 1.97 -12.31 4.96
C PHE A 42 2.35 -12.11 6.42
N ALA A 43 2.91 -13.13 7.05
CA ALA A 43 3.16 -13.15 8.48
C ALA A 43 4.17 -12.08 8.93
N LYS A 44 5.22 -11.84 8.13
CA LYS A 44 6.25 -10.84 8.43
C LYS A 44 5.65 -9.43 8.48
N ALA A 45 4.92 -9.04 7.44
CA ALA A 45 4.35 -7.70 7.37
C ALA A 45 3.21 -7.52 8.39
N ASP A 46 2.34 -8.52 8.54
CA ASP A 46 1.24 -8.49 9.52
C ASP A 46 1.75 -8.38 10.97
N GLY A 47 2.79 -9.14 11.32
CA GLY A 47 3.40 -9.11 12.65
C GLY A 47 3.97 -7.74 12.97
N ILE A 48 4.81 -7.19 12.09
CA ILE A 48 5.43 -5.86 12.29
C ILE A 48 4.37 -4.77 12.41
N LEU A 49 3.34 -4.77 11.55
CA LEU A 49 2.27 -3.77 11.62
C LEU A 49 1.47 -3.86 12.93
N ARG A 50 1.25 -5.08 13.46
CA ARG A 50 0.62 -5.26 14.77
C ARG A 50 1.50 -4.77 15.91
N ASP A 51 2.79 -5.10 15.89
CA ASP A 51 3.73 -4.67 16.93
C ASP A 51 3.87 -3.14 16.97
N TRP A 52 3.74 -2.48 15.81
CA TRP A 52 3.67 -1.02 15.70
C TRP A 52 2.32 -0.43 16.09
N GLY A 53 1.33 -1.24 16.43
CA GLY A 53 -0.02 -0.80 16.77
C GLY A 53 -0.79 -0.20 15.60
N VAL A 54 -0.46 -0.53 14.35
CA VAL A 54 -1.17 -0.02 13.16
C VAL A 54 -2.52 -0.72 13.01
N ALA A 55 -3.58 -0.03 13.42
CA ALA A 55 -4.95 -0.54 13.34
C ALA A 55 -5.59 -0.32 11.96
N SER A 56 -5.34 0.82 11.33
CA SER A 56 -5.88 1.13 10.00
C SER A 56 -4.98 2.06 9.19
N THR A 57 -5.19 2.07 7.88
CA THR A 57 -4.40 2.87 6.94
C THR A 57 -5.30 3.71 6.03
N ILE A 58 -4.80 4.84 5.57
CA ILE A 58 -5.27 5.51 4.36
C ILE A 58 -4.29 5.18 3.25
N VAL A 59 -4.78 4.50 2.22
CA VAL A 59 -3.92 4.08 1.11
C VAL A 59 -3.93 5.15 0.03
N VAL A 60 -2.73 5.60 -0.37
CA VAL A 60 -2.56 6.61 -1.41
C VAL A 60 -1.90 5.99 -2.62
N PHE A 61 -2.59 6.06 -3.76
CA PHE A 61 -2.09 5.64 -5.06
C PHE A 61 -1.96 6.81 -6.02
N GLY A 62 -1.08 6.63 -7.00
CA GLY A 62 -0.86 7.56 -8.09
C GLY A 62 0.39 7.20 -8.88
N SER A 63 0.72 8.00 -9.88
CA SER A 63 1.85 7.72 -10.76
C SER A 63 3.21 7.81 -10.06
N SER A 64 4.05 6.81 -10.27
CA SER A 64 5.47 6.84 -9.88
C SER A 64 6.31 7.82 -10.73
N ARG A 65 5.75 8.33 -11.84
CA ARG A 65 6.44 9.23 -12.79
C ARG A 65 6.17 10.71 -12.52
N VAL A 66 5.30 11.03 -11.58
CA VAL A 66 5.06 12.40 -11.13
C VAL A 66 6.30 12.88 -10.37
N ALA A 67 6.86 14.02 -10.79
CA ALA A 67 8.03 14.61 -10.15
C ALA A 67 7.69 15.99 -9.56
N GLU A 68 8.32 16.34 -8.43
CA GLU A 68 8.13 17.64 -7.75
C GLU A 68 8.58 18.81 -8.64
N ASP A 69 9.65 18.60 -9.40
CA ASP A 69 10.24 19.55 -10.36
C ASP A 69 9.83 19.26 -11.82
N GLY A 70 8.78 18.46 -12.02
CA GLY A 70 8.29 18.05 -13.32
C GLY A 70 7.41 19.11 -14.01
N PRO A 71 6.70 18.73 -15.09
CA PRO A 71 5.73 19.59 -15.73
C PRO A 71 4.69 20.13 -14.73
N PRO A 72 4.03 21.29 -15.03
CA PRO A 72 3.14 21.97 -14.07
C PRO A 72 2.09 21.07 -13.41
N ASP A 73 1.46 20.18 -14.17
CA ASP A 73 0.50 19.21 -13.60
C ASP A 73 1.16 18.22 -12.66
N HIS A 74 2.37 17.71 -12.98
CA HIS A 74 3.11 16.81 -12.12
C HIS A 74 3.48 17.50 -10.80
N ALA A 75 4.07 18.70 -10.86
CA ALA A 75 4.43 19.46 -9.68
C ALA A 75 3.19 19.73 -8.79
N ARG A 76 2.05 20.09 -9.43
CA ARG A 76 0.78 20.28 -8.73
C ARG A 76 0.31 18.99 -8.05
N TRP A 77 0.21 17.87 -8.76
CA TRP A 77 -0.24 16.61 -8.18
C TRP A 77 0.69 16.11 -7.05
N TYR A 78 2.00 16.32 -7.19
CA TYR A 78 2.96 16.00 -6.13
C TYR A 78 2.68 16.83 -4.87
N ALA A 79 2.53 18.15 -5.03
CA ALA A 79 2.23 19.05 -3.92
C ALA A 79 0.90 18.71 -3.23
N GLU A 80 -0.14 18.38 -4.02
CA GLU A 80 -1.45 18.02 -3.49
C GLU A 80 -1.45 16.68 -2.76
N ALA A 81 -0.70 15.68 -3.25
CA ALA A 81 -0.55 14.40 -2.56
C ALA A 81 0.19 14.55 -1.22
N ARG A 82 1.25 15.37 -1.20
CA ARG A 82 1.98 15.72 0.02
C ARG A 82 1.07 16.46 1.01
N ARG A 83 0.31 17.45 0.53
CA ARG A 83 -0.62 18.22 1.36
C ARG A 83 -1.74 17.36 1.93
N PHE A 84 -2.35 16.49 1.12
CA PHE A 84 -3.34 15.53 1.60
C PHE A 84 -2.80 14.68 2.74
N ALA A 85 -1.64 14.06 2.53
CA ALA A 85 -1.05 13.15 3.51
C ALA A 85 -0.63 13.87 4.80
N GLU A 86 -0.16 15.11 4.71
CA GLU A 86 0.12 15.94 5.89
C GLU A 86 -1.13 16.18 6.72
N LEU A 87 -2.24 16.61 6.09
CA LEU A 87 -3.51 16.86 6.77
C LEU A 87 -4.06 15.57 7.40
N ALA A 88 -4.12 14.49 6.61
CA ALA A 88 -4.59 13.21 7.07
C ALA A 88 -3.77 12.65 8.25
N SER A 89 -2.46 12.86 8.25
CA SER A 89 -1.59 12.43 9.32
C SER A 89 -1.76 13.26 10.60
N ARG A 90 -1.97 14.58 10.48
CA ARG A 90 -2.18 15.45 11.65
C ARG A 90 -3.50 15.20 12.36
N GLU A 91 -4.55 14.91 11.60
CA GLU A 91 -5.93 14.91 12.10
C GLU A 91 -6.55 13.51 12.15
N GLY A 92 -5.93 12.51 11.52
CA GLY A 92 -6.50 11.17 11.33
C GLY A 92 -6.20 10.15 12.43
N GLY A 93 -5.37 10.48 13.42
CA GLY A 93 -5.00 9.56 14.51
C GLY A 93 -3.76 8.69 14.23
N SER A 94 -2.93 9.05 13.24
CA SER A 94 -1.67 8.33 12.95
C SER A 94 -0.55 8.67 13.93
N LEU A 95 -0.66 9.78 14.67
CA LEU A 95 0.27 10.23 15.70
C LEU A 95 0.05 9.53 17.05
N ASP A 96 -1.08 8.87 17.24
CA ASP A 96 -1.35 8.05 18.43
C ASP A 96 -0.26 6.98 18.59
N GLY A 97 -0.17 6.35 19.76
CA GLY A 97 0.80 5.28 19.90
C GLY A 97 1.25 4.95 21.32
N GLU A 98 1.17 5.82 22.31
CA GLU A 98 1.51 5.50 23.70
C GLU A 98 0.36 4.72 24.40
N GLY A 99 0.11 3.49 23.90
CA GLY A 99 -0.98 2.64 24.40
C GLY A 99 -2.25 2.68 23.54
N GLU A 100 -2.39 3.66 22.66
CA GLU A 100 -3.50 3.76 21.72
C GLU A 100 -3.09 3.27 20.33
N PRO A 101 -3.98 2.58 19.60
CA PRO A 101 -3.68 2.08 18.27
C PRO A 101 -3.58 3.24 17.27
N ARG A 102 -2.53 3.22 16.42
CA ARG A 102 -2.37 4.17 15.32
C ARG A 102 -3.43 3.92 14.26
N ARG A 103 -4.22 4.95 13.97
CA ARG A 103 -5.29 4.88 12.95
C ARG A 103 -4.92 5.72 11.73
N ASN A 104 -5.44 5.30 10.58
CA ASN A 104 -5.32 6.08 9.35
C ASN A 104 -3.87 6.43 8.96
N VAL A 105 -2.93 5.54 9.28
CA VAL A 105 -1.53 5.69 8.90
C VAL A 105 -1.44 5.71 7.37
N ILE A 106 -0.72 6.68 6.81
CA ILE A 106 -0.52 6.75 5.35
C ILE A 106 0.24 5.51 4.87
N ALA A 107 -0.34 4.81 3.91
CA ALA A 107 0.27 3.65 3.27
C ALA A 107 0.33 3.86 1.75
N THR A 108 1.46 3.51 1.16
CA THR A 108 1.70 3.63 -0.28
C THR A 108 2.40 2.39 -0.82
N GLY A 109 2.59 2.33 -2.14
CA GLY A 109 3.45 1.33 -2.76
C GLY A 109 4.95 1.53 -2.52
N GLY A 110 5.37 2.53 -1.74
CA GLY A 110 6.75 2.77 -1.32
C GLY A 110 7.71 3.28 -2.41
N GLY A 111 7.24 3.48 -3.64
CA GLY A 111 8.05 3.96 -4.75
C GLY A 111 8.12 5.49 -4.86
N PRO A 112 8.65 6.01 -5.98
CA PRO A 112 8.74 7.45 -6.25
C PRO A 112 7.39 8.08 -6.60
N GLY A 113 7.40 9.36 -6.95
CA GLY A 113 6.24 10.10 -7.45
C GLY A 113 5.21 10.39 -6.37
N ILE A 114 3.95 10.14 -6.66
CA ILE A 114 2.84 10.35 -5.71
C ILE A 114 3.04 9.57 -4.42
N MET A 115 3.62 8.38 -4.47
CA MET A 115 3.91 7.58 -3.28
C MET A 115 4.91 8.27 -2.36
N ALA A 116 6.00 8.79 -2.94
CA ALA A 116 7.00 9.58 -2.21
C ALA A 116 6.40 10.88 -1.65
N ALA A 117 5.56 11.57 -2.42
CA ALA A 117 4.88 12.78 -1.98
C ALA A 117 4.00 12.51 -0.75
N ALA A 118 3.22 11.44 -0.78
CA ALA A 118 2.35 11.07 0.34
C ALA A 118 3.14 10.65 1.59
N ASN A 119 4.18 9.82 1.44
CA ASN A 119 5.04 9.48 2.57
C ASN A 119 5.74 10.72 3.16
N ARG A 120 6.19 11.66 2.30
CA ARG A 120 6.79 12.92 2.74
C ARG A 120 5.80 13.80 3.50
N GLY A 121 4.54 13.87 3.08
CA GLY A 121 3.50 14.58 3.81
C GLY A 121 3.27 14.04 5.22
N ALA A 122 3.37 12.72 5.41
CA ALA A 122 3.34 12.12 6.75
C ALA A 122 4.56 12.55 7.59
N VAL A 123 5.76 12.58 6.99
CA VAL A 123 6.98 13.10 7.67
C VAL A 123 6.81 14.57 8.07
N ASP A 124 6.24 15.40 7.20
CA ASP A 124 5.97 16.83 7.51
C ASP A 124 5.02 17.00 8.70
N ALA A 125 4.15 16.01 8.94
CA ALA A 125 3.29 15.95 10.12
C ALA A 125 3.96 15.34 11.36
N GLY A 126 5.17 14.79 11.24
CA GLY A 126 5.84 14.03 12.30
C GLY A 126 5.24 12.63 12.50
N ALA A 127 4.49 12.12 11.53
CA ALA A 127 3.79 10.83 11.63
C ALA A 127 4.55 9.70 10.91
N PRO A 128 4.40 8.44 11.35
CA PRO A 128 4.89 7.29 10.61
C PRO A 128 4.09 7.09 9.32
N SER A 129 4.73 6.45 8.33
CA SER A 129 4.07 6.03 7.10
C SER A 129 4.64 4.71 6.57
N ILE A 130 3.85 4.02 5.77
CA ILE A 130 4.12 2.66 5.31
C ILE A 130 4.49 2.69 3.83
N GLY A 131 5.56 1.95 3.47
CA GLY A 131 5.92 1.66 2.10
C GLY A 131 5.80 0.16 1.81
N PHE A 132 4.84 -0.26 0.97
CA PHE A 132 4.69 -1.64 0.51
C PHE A 132 5.34 -1.80 -0.86
N ASN A 133 6.67 -1.97 -0.90
CA ASN A 133 7.43 -2.12 -2.13
C ASN A 133 7.26 -3.51 -2.74
N ILE A 134 7.48 -3.60 -4.06
CA ILE A 134 7.48 -4.84 -4.82
C ILE A 134 8.83 -5.00 -5.53
N SER A 135 9.34 -6.23 -5.57
CA SER A 135 10.54 -6.54 -6.36
C SER A 135 10.18 -6.52 -7.84
N LEU A 136 10.76 -5.60 -8.61
CA LEU A 136 10.59 -5.48 -10.05
C LEU A 136 11.93 -5.75 -10.77
N PRO A 137 11.92 -6.21 -12.03
CA PRO A 137 13.12 -6.24 -12.85
C PRO A 137 13.66 -4.82 -13.06
N GLY A 138 14.94 -4.59 -12.70
CA GLY A 138 15.54 -3.24 -12.67
C GLY A 138 15.21 -2.54 -11.34
N GLU A 139 15.99 -2.83 -10.32
CA GLU A 139 15.78 -2.47 -8.91
C GLU A 139 15.17 -1.08 -8.70
N GLN A 140 13.93 -1.06 -8.22
CA GLN A 140 13.33 0.13 -7.67
C GLN A 140 13.66 0.18 -6.18
N GLU A 141 14.41 1.18 -5.77
CA GLU A 141 14.65 1.48 -4.36
C GLU A 141 13.38 2.07 -3.71
N PRO A 142 13.17 1.83 -2.41
CA PRO A 142 12.11 2.51 -1.68
C PRO A 142 12.36 4.02 -1.66
N ASN A 143 11.30 4.82 -1.60
CA ASN A 143 11.46 6.25 -1.39
C ASN A 143 12.00 6.54 0.03
N ALA A 144 12.68 7.68 0.19
CA ALA A 144 13.37 8.05 1.44
C ALA A 144 12.43 8.50 2.58
N TRP A 145 11.11 8.53 2.36
CA TRP A 145 10.15 9.15 3.28
C TRP A 145 9.28 8.16 4.06
N SER A 146 9.21 6.90 3.64
CA SER A 146 8.52 5.88 4.44
C SER A 146 9.32 5.56 5.70
N THR A 147 8.64 5.25 6.80
CA THR A 147 9.28 4.85 8.07
C THR A 147 10.11 3.59 7.84
N PRO A 148 11.40 3.57 8.19
CA PRO A 148 12.29 2.45 7.87
C PRO A 148 11.74 1.09 8.32
N GLU A 149 11.23 0.99 9.54
CA GLU A 149 10.67 -0.23 10.12
C GLU A 149 9.31 -0.63 9.52
N LEU A 150 8.66 0.27 8.80
CA LEU A 150 7.39 0.07 8.08
C LEU A 150 7.58 0.05 6.56
N THR A 151 8.82 -0.12 6.10
CA THR A 151 9.17 -0.23 4.69
C THR A 151 9.37 -1.71 4.34
N PHE A 152 8.37 -2.28 3.67
CA PHE A 152 8.33 -3.70 3.31
C PHE A 152 8.74 -3.91 1.85
N ARG A 153 9.30 -5.08 1.55
CA ARG A 153 9.57 -5.54 0.19
C ARG A 153 8.89 -6.88 -0.03
N PHE A 154 7.98 -6.95 -1.01
CA PHE A 154 7.26 -8.14 -1.43
C PHE A 154 7.85 -8.71 -2.72
N HIS A 155 7.82 -10.02 -2.85
CA HIS A 155 8.08 -10.70 -4.11
C HIS A 155 6.78 -10.92 -4.90
N TYR A 156 5.67 -11.16 -4.19
CA TYR A 156 4.38 -11.49 -4.80
C TYR A 156 3.41 -10.31 -4.77
N PHE A 157 2.91 -9.91 -5.94
CA PHE A 157 1.89 -8.87 -6.07
C PHE A 157 0.65 -9.16 -5.22
N ALA A 158 0.19 -10.42 -5.19
CA ALA A 158 -0.99 -10.80 -4.42
C ALA A 158 -0.84 -10.49 -2.92
N MET A 159 0.32 -10.77 -2.33
CA MET A 159 0.57 -10.49 -0.92
C MET A 159 0.65 -8.99 -0.62
N ARG A 160 1.32 -8.24 -1.49
CA ARG A 160 1.37 -6.77 -1.42
C ARG A 160 -0.03 -6.15 -1.47
N LYS A 161 -0.84 -6.53 -2.47
CA LYS A 161 -2.21 -6.05 -2.65
C LYS A 161 -3.10 -6.38 -1.45
N MET A 162 -2.97 -7.58 -0.92
CA MET A 162 -3.70 -7.98 0.29
C MET A 162 -3.37 -7.07 1.48
N HIS A 163 -2.09 -6.75 1.72
CA HIS A 163 -1.70 -5.85 2.81
C HIS A 163 -2.16 -4.41 2.60
N LEU A 164 -2.18 -3.92 1.35
CA LEU A 164 -2.76 -2.62 1.02
C LEU A 164 -4.26 -2.59 1.32
N ALA A 165 -5.01 -3.66 1.03
CA ALA A 165 -6.45 -3.70 1.20
C ALA A 165 -6.91 -4.01 2.64
N MET A 166 -6.24 -4.92 3.35
CA MET A 166 -6.71 -5.49 4.64
C MET A 166 -6.98 -4.45 5.73
N ARG A 167 -6.10 -3.46 5.84
CA ARG A 167 -6.17 -2.41 6.87
C ARG A 167 -6.68 -1.09 6.31
N ALA A 168 -7.04 -1.05 5.02
CA ALA A 168 -7.52 0.17 4.39
C ALA A 168 -8.81 0.65 5.05
N ASN A 169 -8.80 1.86 5.54
CA ASN A 169 -9.94 2.59 6.05
C ASN A 169 -10.43 3.63 5.02
N ALA A 170 -9.58 3.98 4.08
CA ALA A 170 -9.88 4.79 2.91
C ALA A 170 -8.86 4.56 1.79
N LEU A 171 -9.26 4.91 0.57
CA LEU A 171 -8.41 4.94 -0.61
C LEU A 171 -8.45 6.34 -1.22
N VAL A 172 -7.29 6.95 -1.46
CA VAL A 172 -7.17 8.23 -2.16
C VAL A 172 -6.26 8.05 -3.37
N VAL A 173 -6.77 8.38 -4.54
CA VAL A 173 -6.13 8.05 -5.82
C VAL A 173 -5.86 9.35 -6.59
N PHE A 174 -4.60 9.66 -6.76
CA PHE A 174 -4.11 10.74 -7.60
C PHE A 174 -3.91 10.27 -9.04
N PRO A 175 -3.78 11.17 -10.00
CA PRO A 175 -3.53 10.81 -11.39
C PRO A 175 -2.39 9.80 -11.56
N GLY A 176 -2.64 8.78 -12.40
CA GLY A 176 -1.67 7.71 -12.60
C GLY A 176 -2.00 6.78 -13.76
N GLY A 177 -1.08 5.87 -14.06
CA GLY A 177 -1.19 4.93 -15.18
C GLY A 177 -1.77 3.58 -14.79
N PHE A 178 -1.36 2.53 -15.50
CA PHE A 178 -1.91 1.18 -15.37
C PHE A 178 -1.82 0.62 -13.95
N GLY A 179 -0.69 0.79 -13.26
CA GLY A 179 -0.57 0.31 -11.88
C GLY A 179 -1.53 1.01 -10.91
N THR A 180 -1.79 2.31 -11.13
CA THR A 180 -2.78 3.05 -10.34
C THR A 180 -4.20 2.58 -10.62
N MET A 181 -4.53 2.34 -11.90
CA MET A 181 -5.84 1.81 -12.31
C MET A 181 -6.07 0.38 -11.82
N ASP A 182 -5.05 -0.47 -11.87
CA ASP A 182 -5.11 -1.84 -11.37
C ASP A 182 -5.53 -1.88 -9.90
N GLU A 183 -4.92 -1.06 -9.04
CA GLU A 183 -5.30 -0.99 -7.62
C GLU A 183 -6.68 -0.33 -7.41
N LEU A 184 -7.02 0.71 -8.19
CA LEU A 184 -8.33 1.34 -8.12
C LEU A 184 -9.45 0.36 -8.45
N PHE A 185 -9.35 -0.32 -9.59
CA PHE A 185 -10.40 -1.23 -10.04
C PHE A 185 -10.49 -2.49 -9.19
N GLU A 186 -9.40 -2.96 -8.60
CA GLU A 186 -9.45 -4.05 -7.62
C GLU A 186 -10.31 -3.63 -6.41
N ILE A 187 -10.04 -2.48 -5.82
CA ILE A 187 -10.81 -1.99 -4.65
C ILE A 187 -12.28 -1.75 -5.02
N LEU A 188 -12.56 -1.14 -6.18
CA LEU A 188 -13.94 -0.96 -6.64
C LEU A 188 -14.66 -2.29 -6.81
N THR A 189 -13.99 -3.30 -7.38
CA THR A 189 -14.54 -4.66 -7.53
C THR A 189 -14.79 -5.33 -6.18
N LEU A 190 -13.85 -5.23 -5.24
CA LEU A 190 -14.01 -5.79 -3.90
C LEU A 190 -15.16 -5.13 -3.13
N ARG A 191 -15.36 -3.83 -3.32
CA ARG A 191 -16.50 -3.10 -2.73
C ARG A 191 -17.83 -3.48 -3.39
N GLN A 192 -17.89 -3.47 -4.71
CA GLN A 192 -19.06 -3.83 -5.49
C GLN A 192 -19.56 -5.25 -5.14
N THR A 193 -18.65 -6.19 -4.97
CA THR A 193 -18.95 -7.60 -4.65
C THR A 193 -19.12 -7.90 -3.16
N GLY A 194 -19.00 -6.89 -2.29
CA GLY A 194 -19.11 -7.07 -0.84
C GLY A 194 -17.96 -7.88 -0.21
N LYS A 195 -16.83 -8.04 -0.91
CA LYS A 195 -15.64 -8.78 -0.41
C LYS A 195 -14.72 -7.94 0.45
N MET A 196 -14.99 -6.65 0.56
CA MET A 196 -14.26 -5.69 1.39
C MET A 196 -15.24 -4.86 2.20
N LYS A 197 -14.86 -4.43 3.40
CA LYS A 197 -15.64 -3.44 4.16
C LYS A 197 -15.86 -2.19 3.31
N PRO A 198 -17.01 -1.52 3.42
CA PRO A 198 -17.21 -0.25 2.74
C PRO A 198 -16.12 0.74 3.15
N VAL A 199 -15.27 1.18 2.21
CA VAL A 199 -14.25 2.20 2.43
C VAL A 199 -14.47 3.34 1.45
N PRO A 200 -14.36 4.62 1.85
CA PRO A 200 -14.43 5.73 0.91
C PRO A 200 -13.28 5.64 -0.10
N VAL A 201 -13.61 5.93 -1.36
CA VAL A 201 -12.64 6.02 -2.46
C VAL A 201 -12.74 7.43 -3.03
N ILE A 202 -11.65 8.20 -2.92
CA ILE A 202 -11.57 9.57 -3.41
C ILE A 202 -10.62 9.63 -4.61
N LEU A 203 -11.11 10.13 -5.73
CA LEU A 203 -10.34 10.38 -6.94
C LEU A 203 -9.98 11.88 -7.01
N VAL A 204 -8.72 12.21 -6.88
CA VAL A 204 -8.25 13.61 -6.92
C VAL A 204 -8.02 14.05 -8.35
N ASP A 205 -8.45 15.26 -8.71
CA ASP A 205 -8.48 15.81 -10.06
C ASP A 205 -9.57 15.18 -10.93
N GLU A 206 -10.80 15.61 -10.71
CA GLU A 206 -11.99 15.12 -11.44
C GLU A 206 -11.83 15.22 -12.98
N ALA A 207 -11.20 16.30 -13.47
CA ALA A 207 -11.00 16.51 -14.90
C ALA A 207 -10.11 15.41 -15.52
N TYR A 208 -9.04 15.06 -14.83
CA TYR A 208 -8.17 13.94 -15.25
C TYR A 208 -8.96 12.63 -15.34
N TRP A 209 -9.67 12.26 -14.27
CA TRP A 209 -10.36 10.97 -14.19
C TRP A 209 -11.51 10.87 -15.19
N LYS A 210 -12.33 11.88 -15.34
CA LYS A 210 -13.44 11.92 -16.33
C LYS A 210 -12.93 12.00 -17.77
N GLY A 211 -11.75 12.60 -17.97
CA GLY A 211 -11.09 12.59 -19.29
C GLY A 211 -10.52 11.21 -19.66
N LEU A 212 -10.09 10.41 -18.66
CA LEU A 212 -9.47 9.13 -18.85
C LEU A 212 -10.51 7.99 -18.95
N ILE A 213 -11.53 8.00 -18.08
CA ILE A 213 -12.51 6.90 -17.95
C ILE A 213 -13.91 7.45 -18.14
N ARG A 214 -14.59 6.94 -19.16
CA ARG A 214 -16.01 7.24 -19.40
C ARG A 214 -16.88 6.27 -18.62
N PHE A 215 -17.09 6.54 -17.34
CA PHE A 215 -17.90 5.69 -16.47
C PHE A 215 -19.36 5.53 -16.96
N GLU A 216 -19.91 6.56 -17.60
CA GLU A 216 -21.25 6.53 -18.19
C GLU A 216 -21.37 5.48 -19.31
N THR A 217 -20.27 5.17 -20.00
CA THR A 217 -20.24 4.10 -21.00
C THR A 217 -20.45 2.72 -20.35
N LEU A 218 -19.85 2.48 -19.19
CA LEU A 218 -20.04 1.23 -18.45
C LEU A 218 -21.49 1.09 -17.99
N LEU A 219 -22.09 2.20 -17.53
CA LEU A 219 -23.50 2.24 -17.13
C LEU A 219 -24.44 2.00 -18.32
N ALA A 220 -24.20 2.66 -19.46
CA ALA A 220 -25.03 2.53 -20.67
C ALA A 220 -25.04 1.10 -21.23
N HIS A 221 -23.95 0.35 -21.06
CA HIS A 221 -23.86 -1.07 -21.45
C HIS A 221 -24.31 -2.04 -20.35
N GLY A 222 -24.72 -1.57 -19.18
CA GLY A 222 -25.15 -2.41 -18.07
C GLY A 222 -24.02 -3.20 -17.40
N PHE A 223 -22.76 -2.77 -17.57
CA PHE A 223 -21.59 -3.42 -16.93
C PHE A 223 -21.45 -3.00 -15.47
N VAL A 224 -21.99 -1.86 -15.11
CA VAL A 224 -22.11 -1.38 -13.74
C VAL A 224 -23.52 -0.82 -13.49
N SER A 225 -23.96 -0.80 -12.25
CA SER A 225 -25.22 -0.17 -11.82
C SER A 225 -25.02 1.31 -11.48
N PRO A 226 -26.08 2.13 -11.40
CA PRO A 226 -25.97 3.50 -10.90
C PRO A 226 -25.32 3.59 -9.51
N GLY A 227 -25.65 2.66 -8.60
CA GLY A 227 -25.07 2.59 -7.25
C GLY A 227 -23.56 2.27 -7.24
N ASP A 228 -23.04 1.62 -8.29
CA ASP A 228 -21.60 1.36 -8.40
C ASP A 228 -20.81 2.65 -8.67
N LEU A 229 -21.42 3.66 -9.29
CA LEU A 229 -20.78 4.96 -9.49
C LEU A 229 -20.67 5.76 -8.18
N GLU A 230 -21.52 5.47 -7.20
CA GLU A 230 -21.46 6.08 -5.87
C GLU A 230 -20.36 5.48 -4.98
N LEU A 231 -19.69 4.41 -5.44
CA LEU A 231 -18.54 3.82 -4.72
C LEU A 231 -17.33 4.75 -4.66
N MET A 232 -17.28 5.79 -5.49
CA MET A 232 -16.19 6.75 -5.56
C MET A 232 -16.71 8.19 -5.56
N GLN A 233 -15.89 9.10 -5.04
CA GLN A 233 -16.13 10.53 -5.02
C GLN A 233 -14.97 11.24 -5.71
N PHE A 234 -15.23 12.41 -6.31
CA PHE A 234 -14.18 13.24 -6.88
C PHE A 234 -13.84 14.39 -5.94
N ALA A 235 -12.55 14.69 -5.87
CA ALA A 235 -12.03 15.87 -5.17
C ALA A 235 -11.22 16.75 -6.14
N VAL A 236 -11.20 18.05 -5.89
CA VAL A 236 -10.47 18.98 -6.77
C VAL A 236 -8.97 19.04 -6.41
N ASP A 237 -8.63 18.85 -5.14
CA ASP A 237 -7.28 18.91 -4.60
C ASP A 237 -7.11 18.03 -3.34
N GLY A 238 -5.91 18.02 -2.77
CA GLY A 238 -5.61 17.24 -1.58
C GLY A 238 -6.36 17.71 -0.33
N ALA A 239 -6.58 19.01 -0.16
CA ALA A 239 -7.32 19.53 0.98
C ALA A 239 -8.82 19.23 0.86
N ASP A 240 -9.39 19.28 -0.35
CA ASP A 240 -10.77 18.85 -0.60
C ASP A 240 -10.95 17.35 -0.37
N ALA A 241 -9.97 16.54 -0.78
CA ALA A 241 -9.97 15.11 -0.52
C ALA A 241 -10.05 14.83 0.99
N TRP A 242 -9.25 15.51 1.80
CA TRP A 242 -9.30 15.36 3.25
C TRP A 242 -10.62 15.83 3.85
N ARG A 243 -11.14 16.99 3.44
CA ARG A 243 -12.45 17.49 3.94
C ARG A 243 -13.61 16.53 3.68
N ARG A 244 -13.59 15.82 2.55
CA ARG A 244 -14.60 14.79 2.22
C ARG A 244 -14.41 13.53 3.05
N LEU A 245 -13.16 13.13 3.25
CA LEU A 245 -12.81 11.89 3.92
C LEU A 245 -12.98 11.94 5.44
N ALA A 246 -12.56 13.02 6.09
CA ALA A 246 -12.49 13.12 7.55
C ALA A 246 -13.83 12.80 8.27
N PRO A 247 -15.01 13.29 7.82
CA PRO A 247 -16.28 12.94 8.45
C PRO A 247 -16.62 11.44 8.37
N GLU A 248 -16.30 10.79 7.24
CA GLU A 248 -16.55 9.35 7.07
C GLU A 248 -15.68 8.48 7.99
N LEU A 249 -14.45 8.92 8.26
CA LEU A 249 -13.54 8.24 9.18
C LEU A 249 -13.98 8.40 10.65
N ALA A 250 -14.48 9.56 11.03
CA ALA A 250 -14.95 9.83 12.39
C ALA A 250 -16.15 8.94 12.78
N VAL A 251 -17.10 8.72 11.87
CA VAL A 251 -18.26 7.84 12.09
C VAL A 251 -17.82 6.39 12.36
N ARG A 252 -16.75 5.92 11.74
CA ARG A 252 -16.25 4.54 11.87
C ARG A 252 -15.56 4.27 13.21
N VAL A 253 -14.97 5.28 13.80
CA VAL A 253 -14.38 5.17 15.16
C VAL A 253 -15.49 5.00 16.20
N GLY A 254 -16.64 5.68 16.05
CA GLY A 254 -17.77 5.57 16.95
C GLY A 254 -18.59 4.27 16.84
N SER A 255 -18.49 3.54 15.72
CA SER A 255 -19.21 2.28 15.49
C SER A 255 -18.43 1.01 15.86
N ALA A 256 -17.15 1.15 16.23
CA ALA A 256 -16.27 0.05 16.63
C ALA A 256 -16.07 -0.03 18.16
N ALA A 257 -16.70 0.86 18.91
CA ALA A 257 -16.84 0.83 20.37
C ALA A 257 -18.21 0.26 20.74
#